data_475aff4c5ee78711aad43536ece0ff8a
#
_entry.id   475aff4c5ee78711aad43536ece0ff8a
#
_cell.length_a   1.000
_cell.length_b   1.000
_cell.length_c   1.000
_cell.angle_alpha   90.00
_cell.angle_beta   90.00
_cell.angle_gamma   90.00
#
_symmetry.space_group_name_H-M   'P 1'
#
loop_
_entity.id
_entity.type
_entity.pdbx_description
1 polymer ?
#
loop_
_entity_poly.entity_id
_entity_poly.type
_entity_poly.pdbx_seq_one_letter_code
_entity_poly.pdbx_strand_id
1 'polypeptide(L)'
;MTNTKSVFWIAVLAAFLLQAAPPVFAQDGKEVITVKVKGMFCPFCTYGVEKKLKRLKGVARVEVHLKQGVAKLYLRPGATLSDAAVNRAVDDAGFTPGPITRSATKGGK
;
A
#
# COMPACT_ATOMS: atom_id res chain seq x y z
N MET A 1 10.01 57.63 -6.53
CA MET A 1 10.66 57.19 -5.30
C MET A 1 10.15 55.82 -4.94
N THR A 2 10.97 54.84 -5.16
CA THR A 2 10.63 53.46 -4.80
C THR A 2 10.75 53.31 -3.28
N ASN A 3 9.61 53.09 -2.65
CA ASN A 3 9.61 52.78 -1.23
C ASN A 3 10.30 51.46 -0.99
N THR A 4 11.44 51.51 -0.38
CA THR A 4 12.25 50.33 -0.06
C THR A 4 11.44 49.26 0.70
N LYS A 5 10.48 49.72 1.46
CA LYS A 5 9.53 48.84 2.18
C LYS A 5 8.61 48.06 1.23
N SER A 6 8.11 48.71 0.17
CA SER A 6 7.23 48.08 -0.81
C SER A 6 7.96 47.04 -1.63
N VAL A 7 9.22 47.30 -1.99
CA VAL A 7 10.05 46.37 -2.75
C VAL A 7 10.36 45.13 -1.90
N PHE A 8 10.59 45.33 -0.61
CA PHE A 8 10.84 44.21 0.31
C PHE A 8 9.62 43.29 0.43
N TRP A 9 8.44 43.86 0.52
CA TRP A 9 7.20 43.10 0.61
C TRP A 9 6.87 42.34 -0.69
N ILE A 10 7.15 42.95 -1.83
CA ILE A 10 6.94 42.30 -3.14
C ILE A 10 7.93 41.15 -3.31
N ALA A 11 9.18 41.33 -2.86
CA ALA A 11 10.18 40.26 -2.91
C ALA A 11 9.82 39.08 -1.99
N VAL A 12 9.26 39.36 -0.81
CA VAL A 12 8.82 38.32 0.13
C VAL A 12 7.61 37.58 -0.42
N LEU A 13 6.66 38.29 -1.05
CA LEU A 13 5.50 37.67 -1.69
C LEU A 13 5.90 36.80 -2.89
N ALA A 14 6.85 37.26 -3.70
CA ALA A 14 7.36 36.51 -4.82
C ALA A 14 8.13 35.25 -4.37
N ALA A 15 8.87 35.33 -3.29
CA ALA A 15 9.56 34.17 -2.71
C ALA A 15 8.57 33.14 -2.15
N PHE A 16 7.41 33.60 -1.67
CA PHE A 16 6.38 32.69 -1.16
C PHE A 16 5.63 31.95 -2.28
N LEU A 17 5.53 32.56 -3.46
CA LEU A 17 4.93 31.94 -4.63
C LEU A 17 5.85 30.93 -5.34
N LEU A 18 7.15 30.95 -5.02
CA LEU A 18 8.09 30.01 -5.58
C LEU A 18 8.25 28.75 -4.73
N GLN A 19 7.53 28.65 -3.64
CA GLN A 19 7.38 27.36 -2.97
C GLN A 19 6.36 26.56 -3.76
N ALA A 20 6.84 26.15 -4.92
CA ALA A 20 6.12 25.24 -5.79
C ALA A 20 5.64 24.05 -4.99
N ALA A 21 4.38 23.72 -5.22
CA ALA A 21 3.71 22.54 -4.72
C ALA A 21 4.67 21.37 -4.57
N PRO A 22 4.60 20.64 -3.45
CA PRO A 22 5.39 19.43 -3.29
C PRO A 22 5.16 18.55 -4.52
N PRO A 23 6.20 17.93 -5.04
CA PRO A 23 6.01 17.00 -6.12
C PRO A 23 4.97 15.98 -5.66
N VAL A 24 3.80 16.05 -6.24
CA VAL A 24 2.84 14.99 -6.12
C VAL A 24 3.45 13.83 -6.88
N PHE A 25 4.36 13.15 -6.23
CA PHE A 25 4.70 11.83 -6.68
C PHE A 25 3.40 11.08 -6.68
N ALA A 26 2.99 10.69 -7.87
CA ALA A 26 1.83 9.87 -8.07
C ALA A 26 1.77 8.83 -6.97
N GLN A 27 1.01 9.12 -5.95
CA GLN A 27 0.72 8.22 -4.85
C GLN A 27 -0.16 7.06 -5.33
N ASP A 28 -0.21 6.89 -6.63
CA ASP A 28 -0.92 5.81 -7.30
C ASP A 28 -0.17 4.48 -7.17
N GLY A 29 0.97 4.47 -6.51
CA GLY A 29 1.69 3.26 -6.15
C GLY A 29 0.95 2.49 -5.08
N LYS A 30 -0.12 1.81 -5.46
CA LYS A 30 -0.71 0.79 -4.61
C LYS A 30 0.28 -0.35 -4.52
N GLU A 31 0.81 -0.57 -3.34
CA GLU A 31 1.67 -1.71 -3.11
C GLU A 31 0.83 -2.99 -3.15
N VAL A 32 1.32 -4.00 -3.85
CA VAL A 32 0.72 -5.33 -3.88
C VAL A 32 1.67 -6.30 -3.20
N ILE A 33 1.20 -6.93 -2.14
CA ILE A 33 1.95 -7.96 -1.42
C ILE A 33 1.39 -9.31 -1.86
N THR A 34 2.24 -10.15 -2.43
CA THR A 34 1.90 -11.52 -2.79
C THR A 34 2.54 -12.45 -1.78
N VAL A 35 1.73 -13.17 -1.03
CA VAL A 35 2.19 -14.16 -0.07
C VAL A 35 1.79 -15.56 -0.54
N LYS A 36 2.75 -16.47 -0.52
CA LYS A 36 2.46 -17.87 -0.79
C LYS A 36 1.85 -18.50 0.46
N VAL A 37 0.73 -19.20 0.30
CA VAL A 37 0.02 -19.86 1.39
C VAL A 37 0.08 -21.36 1.18
N LYS A 38 0.80 -22.04 2.06
CA LYS A 38 0.91 -23.50 1.99
C LYS A 38 -0.26 -24.17 2.71
N GLY A 39 -0.73 -25.27 2.17
CA GLY A 39 -1.81 -26.06 2.77
C GLY A 39 -3.21 -25.64 2.36
N MET A 40 -3.35 -24.74 1.41
CA MET A 40 -4.64 -24.26 0.94
C MET A 40 -5.17 -25.14 -0.20
N PHE A 41 -6.03 -26.09 0.14
CA PHE A 41 -6.51 -27.09 -0.81
C PHE A 41 -8.01 -27.03 -1.08
N CYS A 42 -8.78 -26.24 -0.33
CA CYS A 42 -10.22 -26.20 -0.49
C CYS A 42 -10.74 -24.78 -0.69
N PRO A 43 -11.87 -24.58 -1.39
CA PRO A 43 -12.45 -23.25 -1.59
C PRO A 43 -12.84 -22.54 -0.30
N PHE A 44 -13.28 -23.27 0.71
CA PHE A 44 -13.64 -22.67 2.01
C PHE A 44 -12.43 -22.15 2.76
N CYS A 45 -11.27 -22.73 2.53
CA CYS A 45 -10.02 -22.30 3.14
C CYS A 45 -9.61 -20.91 2.64
N THR A 46 -9.88 -20.61 1.37
CA THR A 46 -9.57 -19.29 0.80
C THR A 46 -10.35 -18.18 1.50
N TYR A 47 -11.57 -18.44 1.87
CA TYR A 47 -12.41 -17.47 2.58
C TYR A 47 -11.84 -17.10 3.94
N GLY A 48 -11.35 -18.08 4.69
CA GLY A 48 -10.72 -17.84 6.00
C GLY A 48 -9.47 -16.98 5.90
N VAL A 49 -8.61 -17.29 4.94
CA VAL A 49 -7.40 -16.53 4.67
C VAL A 49 -7.74 -15.09 4.24
N GLU A 50 -8.66 -14.97 3.29
CA GLU A 50 -9.12 -13.66 2.81
C GLU A 50 -9.66 -12.79 3.92
N LYS A 51 -10.51 -13.35 4.78
CA LYS A 51 -11.10 -12.64 5.90
C LYS A 51 -10.05 -12.15 6.90
N LYS A 52 -9.06 -12.98 7.22
CA LYS A 52 -7.97 -12.62 8.13
C LYS A 52 -7.08 -11.51 7.54
N LEU A 53 -6.74 -11.63 6.27
CA LEU A 53 -5.91 -10.65 5.59
C LEU A 53 -6.62 -9.31 5.41
N LYS A 54 -7.93 -9.32 5.16
CA LYS A 54 -8.73 -8.09 5.05
C LYS A 54 -8.78 -7.28 6.35
N ARG A 55 -8.58 -7.92 7.49
CA ARG A 55 -8.57 -7.24 8.79
C ARG A 55 -7.28 -6.45 9.06
N LEU A 56 -6.25 -6.67 8.27
CA LEU A 56 -4.99 -5.95 8.44
C LEU A 56 -5.17 -4.48 8.05
N LYS A 57 -4.54 -3.60 8.83
CA LYS A 57 -4.61 -2.16 8.59
C LYS A 57 -3.91 -1.82 7.27
N GLY A 58 -4.55 -1.00 6.47
CA GLY A 58 -4.01 -0.56 5.20
C GLY A 58 -4.33 -1.45 4.01
N VAL A 59 -4.98 -2.58 4.23
CA VAL A 59 -5.39 -3.48 3.16
C VAL A 59 -6.70 -2.97 2.55
N ALA A 60 -6.68 -2.66 1.25
CA ALA A 60 -7.86 -2.24 0.52
C ALA A 60 -8.65 -3.44 -0.03
N ARG A 61 -7.93 -4.42 -0.54
CA ARG A 61 -8.53 -5.61 -1.15
C ARG A 61 -7.61 -6.81 -1.01
N VAL A 62 -8.18 -7.99 -0.96
CA VAL A 62 -7.44 -9.26 -0.96
C VAL A 62 -8.00 -10.14 -2.07
N GLU A 63 -7.12 -10.76 -2.83
CA GLU A 63 -7.46 -11.79 -3.80
C GLU A 63 -6.69 -13.06 -3.45
N VAL A 64 -7.40 -14.16 -3.37
CA VAL A 64 -6.79 -15.46 -3.10
C VAL A 64 -6.90 -16.34 -4.35
N HIS A 65 -5.75 -16.82 -4.80
CA HIS A 65 -5.66 -17.70 -5.96
C HIS A 65 -5.35 -19.12 -5.50
N LEU A 66 -6.38 -19.94 -5.41
CA LEU A 66 -6.28 -21.31 -4.92
C LEU A 66 -5.33 -22.17 -5.77
N LYS A 67 -5.44 -22.08 -7.08
CA LYS A 67 -4.60 -22.87 -8.01
C LYS A 67 -3.12 -22.58 -7.88
N GLN A 68 -2.78 -21.32 -7.60
CA GLN A 68 -1.40 -20.89 -7.43
C GLN A 68 -0.93 -20.99 -5.98
N GLY A 69 -1.86 -21.16 -5.05
CA GLY A 69 -1.56 -21.17 -3.62
C GLY A 69 -1.04 -19.83 -3.11
N VAL A 70 -1.49 -18.72 -3.67
CA VAL A 70 -1.03 -17.38 -3.30
C VAL A 70 -2.20 -16.47 -2.92
N ALA A 71 -1.93 -15.54 -2.03
CA ALA A 71 -2.84 -14.46 -1.70
C ALA A 71 -2.20 -13.13 -2.08
N LYS A 72 -2.94 -12.30 -2.79
CA LYS A 72 -2.52 -10.96 -3.17
C LYS A 72 -3.25 -9.94 -2.32
N LEU A 73 -2.49 -9.10 -1.65
CA LEU A 73 -3.01 -8.02 -0.82
C LEU A 73 -2.77 -6.70 -1.54
N TYR A 74 -3.84 -6.00 -1.83
CA TYR A 74 -3.76 -4.66 -2.42
C TYR A 74 -3.85 -3.65 -1.29
N LEU A 75 -2.78 -2.93 -1.06
CA LEU A 75 -2.73 -1.90 -0.01
C LEU A 75 -3.32 -0.59 -0.51
N ARG A 76 -3.82 0.21 0.42
CA ARG A 76 -4.24 1.58 0.14
C ARG A 76 -3.01 2.44 -0.19
N PRO A 77 -3.16 3.50 -1.01
CA PRO A 77 -2.07 4.42 -1.27
C PRO A 77 -1.47 4.95 0.03
N GLY A 78 -0.15 4.89 0.14
CA GLY A 78 0.56 5.33 1.33
C GLY A 78 0.51 4.38 2.52
N ALA A 79 -0.21 3.27 2.42
CA ALA A 79 -0.24 2.26 3.47
C ALA A 79 0.97 1.34 3.40
N THR A 80 1.47 0.96 4.56
CA THR A 80 2.56 0.00 4.68
C THR A 80 2.15 -1.16 5.57
N LEU A 81 2.61 -2.34 5.24
CA LEU A 81 2.30 -3.55 5.98
C LEU A 81 3.56 -4.39 6.12
N SER A 82 3.87 -4.82 7.33
CA SER A 82 5.05 -5.64 7.58
C SER A 82 4.81 -7.09 7.17
N ASP A 83 5.88 -7.77 6.77
CA ASP A 83 5.83 -9.20 6.43
C ASP A 83 5.39 -10.03 7.64
N ALA A 84 5.84 -9.66 8.84
CA ALA A 84 5.43 -10.31 10.06
C ALA A 84 3.92 -10.27 10.28
N ALA A 85 3.27 -9.14 10.01
CA ALA A 85 1.83 -9.01 10.13
C ALA A 85 1.08 -9.91 9.13
N VAL A 86 1.57 -10.00 7.90
CA VAL A 86 1.01 -10.88 6.86
C VAL A 86 1.18 -12.35 7.26
N ASN A 87 2.37 -12.74 7.68
CA ASN A 87 2.66 -14.11 8.10
C ASN A 87 1.77 -14.51 9.28
N ARG A 88 1.63 -13.62 10.26
CA ARG A 88 0.77 -13.88 11.42
C ARG A 88 -0.68 -14.07 11.03
N ALA A 89 -1.18 -13.27 10.10
CA ALA A 89 -2.56 -13.41 9.62
C ALA A 89 -2.78 -14.75 8.93
N VAL A 90 -1.81 -15.23 8.16
CA VAL A 90 -1.86 -16.55 7.53
C VAL A 90 -1.81 -17.68 8.56
N ASP A 91 -0.93 -17.56 9.55
CA ASP A 91 -0.87 -18.51 10.67
C ASP A 91 -2.17 -18.56 11.45
N ASP A 92 -2.75 -17.40 11.75
CA ASP A 92 -4.04 -17.30 12.47
C ASP A 92 -5.19 -17.93 11.68
N ALA A 93 -5.07 -17.97 10.36
CA ALA A 93 -6.04 -18.65 9.51
C ALA A 93 -5.84 -20.18 9.47
N GLY A 94 -4.78 -20.69 10.10
CA GLY A 94 -4.48 -22.12 10.15
C GLY A 94 -3.61 -22.63 9.00
N PHE A 95 -2.91 -21.73 8.31
CA PHE A 95 -2.06 -22.08 7.18
C PHE A 95 -0.60 -21.69 7.44
N THR A 96 0.29 -22.22 6.63
CA THR A 96 1.71 -21.90 6.73
C THR A 96 2.06 -20.81 5.72
N PRO A 97 2.54 -19.63 6.18
CA PRO A 97 2.98 -18.59 5.25
C PRO A 97 4.27 -19.01 4.54
N GLY A 98 4.31 -18.72 3.24
CA GLY A 98 5.49 -18.93 2.40
C GLY A 98 6.18 -17.63 2.06
N PRO A 99 6.98 -17.62 0.98
CA PRO A 99 7.67 -16.43 0.53
C PRO A 99 6.73 -15.28 0.23
N ILE A 100 7.15 -14.07 0.58
CA ILE A 100 6.42 -12.84 0.33
C ILE A 100 7.13 -12.06 -0.76
N THR A 101 6.39 -11.66 -1.79
CA THR A 101 6.87 -10.82 -2.87
C THR A 101 6.08 -9.52 -2.85
N ARG A 102 6.80 -8.40 -2.95
CA ARG A 102 6.20 -7.08 -3.02
C ARG A 102 6.36 -6.49 -4.41
N SER A 103 5.31 -5.91 -4.93
CA SER A 103 5.35 -5.21 -6.19
C SER A 103 4.53 -3.92 -6.09
N ALA A 104 4.98 -2.88 -6.78
CA ALA A 104 4.20 -1.65 -6.92
C ALA A 104 3.32 -1.79 -8.15
N THR A 105 2.00 -1.69 -7.97
CA THR A 105 1.08 -1.71 -9.09
C THR A 105 0.94 -0.31 -9.64
N LYS A 106 1.46 -0.08 -10.81
CA LYS A 106 1.15 1.14 -11.54
C LYS A 106 -0.24 0.99 -12.17
N GLY A 107 -1.11 1.95 -11.88
CA GLY A 107 -2.31 2.13 -12.67
C GLY A 107 -3.42 1.10 -12.49
N GLY A 108 -3.69 0.65 -11.29
CA GLY A 108 -4.97 0.04 -10.97
C GLY A 108 -5.26 -1.32 -11.62
N LYS A 109 -4.26 -2.09 -11.87
CA LYS A 109 -4.45 -3.51 -12.15
C LYS A 109 -4.00 -4.35 -10.98
#